data_e04cfa0d14c28dd9240d1a2c37cf7e1d
#
_entry.id   e04cfa0d14c28dd9240d1a2c37cf7e1d
#
_cell.length_a   1.000
_cell.length_b   1.000
_cell.length_c   1.000
_cell.angle_alpha   90.00
_cell.angle_beta   90.00
_cell.angle_gamma   90.00
#
_symmetry.space_group_name_H-M   'P 1'
#
loop_
_entity.id
_entity.type
_entity.pdbx_description
1 polymer ?
#
loop_
_entity_poly.entity_id
_entity_poly.type
_entity_poly.pdbx_seq_one_letter_code
_entity_poly.pdbx_strand_id
1 'polypeptide(L)'
;KRLASGENLPLFTSCCPAWVKFCENRYPDLAKNLSTCRSPQQMFGAVIREYYKDPEKNGGKRIVSVSIMPCTAKKEEILRPESSTNGKQDIDYVLTTTELITMIRKSGVRFENLEIEASDMPFGIGSGAGVIFGVTGGVTEAVLRRLREGHNRVEMDKIKFSGVRGEEGLKEVEFDYNGRTIHAAVVSGLGNADALMRRSEEHTSELQSHHEHVCRLQ
;
A
#
# COMPACT_ATOMS: atom_id res chain seq x y z
N LYS A 1 0.96 -12.94 10.98
CA LYS A 1 0.67 -13.12 12.42
C LYS A 1 -0.83 -12.91 12.72
N ARG A 2 -1.45 -11.74 12.48
CA ARG A 2 -2.89 -11.49 12.81
C ARG A 2 -3.83 -12.48 12.13
N LEU A 3 -3.66 -12.81 10.87
CA LEU A 3 -4.46 -13.84 10.19
C LEU A 3 -4.33 -15.22 10.82
N ALA A 4 -3.17 -15.54 11.39
CA ALA A 4 -2.96 -16.81 12.07
C ALA A 4 -3.51 -16.84 13.51
N SER A 5 -3.47 -15.70 14.23
CA SER A 5 -3.98 -15.59 15.59
C SER A 5 -5.49 -15.31 15.66
N GLY A 6 -6.08 -14.76 14.60
CA GLY A 6 -7.48 -14.30 14.59
C GLY A 6 -7.72 -13.02 15.38
N GLU A 7 -6.66 -12.34 15.85
CA GLU A 7 -6.80 -11.13 16.68
C GLU A 7 -6.97 -9.86 15.82
N ASN A 8 -7.80 -8.95 16.28
CA ASN A 8 -8.07 -7.65 15.62
C ASN A 8 -8.46 -7.81 14.14
N LEU A 9 -9.39 -8.68 13.86
CA LEU A 9 -10.03 -8.81 12.56
C LEU A 9 -11.37 -8.03 12.55
N PRO A 10 -11.80 -7.55 11.38
CA PRO A 10 -11.12 -7.59 10.09
C PRO A 10 -9.81 -6.80 10.08
N LEU A 11 -8.81 -7.24 9.31
CA LEU A 11 -7.54 -6.55 9.14
C LEU A 11 -7.63 -5.54 7.98
N PHE A 12 -7.43 -4.26 8.27
CA PHE A 12 -7.36 -3.21 7.26
C PHE A 12 -5.91 -2.91 6.89
N THR A 13 -5.64 -2.75 5.60
CA THR A 13 -4.30 -2.31 5.16
C THR A 13 -4.11 -0.83 5.45
N SER A 14 -2.87 -0.42 5.71
CA SER A 14 -2.49 0.95 6.09
C SER A 14 -1.63 1.66 5.03
N CYS A 15 -1.58 1.12 3.81
CA CYS A 15 -0.74 1.70 2.75
C CYS A 15 -1.34 2.96 2.10
N CYS A 16 -2.65 3.22 2.27
CA CYS A 16 -3.31 4.43 1.80
C CYS A 16 -3.50 5.42 2.96
N PRO A 17 -2.75 6.53 3.03
CA PRO A 17 -2.85 7.48 4.15
C PRO A 17 -4.19 8.20 4.19
N ALA A 18 -4.84 8.42 3.06
CA ALA A 18 -6.19 9.00 3.03
C ALA A 18 -7.21 8.08 3.71
N TRP A 19 -7.10 6.77 3.48
CA TRP A 19 -7.91 5.78 4.17
C TRP A 19 -7.61 5.74 5.68
N VAL A 20 -6.33 5.70 6.05
CA VAL A 20 -5.93 5.67 7.46
C VAL A 20 -6.53 6.84 8.21
N LYS A 21 -6.38 8.06 7.68
CA LYS A 21 -6.96 9.27 8.27
C LYS A 21 -8.50 9.24 8.31
N PHE A 22 -9.13 8.74 7.26
CA PHE A 22 -10.58 8.57 7.23
C PHE A 22 -11.05 7.60 8.32
N CYS A 23 -10.37 6.45 8.46
CA CYS A 23 -10.67 5.46 9.49
C CYS A 23 -10.49 6.03 10.90
N GLU A 24 -9.38 6.71 11.16
CA GLU A 24 -9.11 7.34 12.46
C GLU A 24 -10.16 8.37 12.86
N ASN A 25 -10.68 9.14 11.90
CA ASN A 25 -11.67 10.20 12.16
C ASN A 25 -13.12 9.69 12.19
N ARG A 26 -13.46 8.76 11.32
CA ARG A 26 -14.86 8.32 11.12
C ARG A 26 -15.18 7.05 11.91
N TYR A 27 -14.18 6.18 12.08
CA TYR A 27 -14.30 4.87 12.71
C TYR A 27 -13.18 4.65 13.75
N PRO A 28 -13.08 5.51 14.80
CA PRO A 28 -11.97 5.45 15.77
C PRO A 28 -11.86 4.10 16.48
N ASP A 29 -12.98 3.44 16.74
CA ASP A 29 -13.03 2.12 17.38
C ASP A 29 -12.40 1.01 16.53
N LEU A 30 -12.37 1.20 15.21
CA LEU A 30 -11.77 0.30 14.23
C LEU A 30 -10.32 0.65 13.88
N ALA A 31 -9.78 1.75 14.41
CA ALA A 31 -8.38 2.11 14.19
C ALA A 31 -7.39 1.01 14.65
N LYS A 32 -7.74 0.24 15.69
CA LYS A 32 -6.98 -0.94 16.14
C LYS A 32 -6.87 -2.06 15.09
N ASN A 33 -7.78 -2.07 14.12
CA ASN A 33 -7.83 -3.04 13.04
C ASN A 33 -6.92 -2.64 11.86
N LEU A 34 -6.43 -1.40 11.82
CA LEU A 34 -5.42 -0.97 10.85
C LEU A 34 -4.13 -1.79 11.02
N SER A 35 -3.51 -2.13 9.91
CA SER A 35 -2.21 -2.80 9.91
C SER A 35 -1.15 -1.90 10.56
N THR A 36 -0.30 -2.49 11.38
CA THR A 36 0.87 -1.81 11.95
C THR A 36 2.06 -1.75 10.98
N CYS A 37 1.92 -2.34 9.79
CA CYS A 37 2.93 -2.22 8.74
C CYS A 37 2.90 -0.83 8.13
N ARG A 38 4.07 -0.23 7.95
CA ARG A 38 4.23 1.01 7.20
C ARG A 38 3.83 0.81 5.73
N SER A 39 3.52 1.88 5.02
CA SER A 39 3.29 1.81 3.59
C SER A 39 4.56 1.39 2.83
N PRO A 40 4.45 0.82 1.62
CA PRO A 40 5.63 0.51 0.79
C PRO A 40 6.55 1.71 0.59
N GLN A 41 6.01 2.93 0.45
CA GLN A 41 6.79 4.17 0.39
C GLN A 41 7.67 4.32 1.63
N GLN A 42 7.10 4.20 2.81
CA GLN A 42 7.82 4.39 4.07
C GLN A 42 8.82 3.27 4.35
N MET A 43 8.44 2.02 4.04
CA MET A 43 9.36 0.89 4.17
C MET A 43 10.58 1.06 3.27
N PHE A 44 10.37 1.46 2.01
CA PHE A 44 11.47 1.67 1.06
C PHE A 44 12.32 2.89 1.42
N GLY A 45 11.70 3.97 1.92
CA GLY A 45 12.42 5.12 2.44
C GLY A 45 13.38 4.76 3.57
N ALA A 46 12.92 3.94 4.52
CA ALA A 46 13.77 3.44 5.61
C ALA A 46 14.94 2.60 5.08
N VAL A 47 14.68 1.73 4.08
CA VAL A 47 15.75 0.92 3.43
C VAL A 47 16.77 1.81 2.72
N ILE A 48 16.33 2.81 1.95
CA ILE A 48 17.23 3.76 1.28
C ILE A 48 18.09 4.51 2.31
N ARG A 49 17.47 5.01 3.37
CA ARG A 49 18.18 5.76 4.42
C ARG A 49 19.25 4.90 5.11
N GLU A 50 18.94 3.65 5.43
CA GLU A 50 19.91 2.75 6.05
C GLU A 50 21.01 2.32 5.08
N TYR A 51 20.66 2.05 3.82
CA TYR A 51 21.64 1.66 2.80
C TYR A 51 22.67 2.75 2.52
N TYR A 52 22.20 3.99 2.35
CA TYR A 52 23.06 5.15 2.06
C TYR A 52 23.60 5.84 3.33
N LYS A 53 23.44 5.27 4.50
CA LYS A 53 24.11 5.70 5.72
C LYS A 53 25.63 5.50 5.65
N ASP A 54 26.04 4.51 4.88
CA ASP A 54 27.44 4.16 4.62
C ASP A 54 28.09 5.22 3.72
N PRO A 55 29.16 5.91 4.18
CA PRO A 55 29.88 6.91 3.40
C PRO A 55 30.45 6.38 2.07
N GLU A 56 30.80 5.11 2.00
CA GLU A 56 31.29 4.50 0.75
C GLU A 56 30.19 4.46 -0.32
N LYS A 57 28.93 4.25 0.08
CA LYS A 57 27.80 4.16 -0.82
C LYS A 57 27.25 5.51 -1.26
N ASN A 58 27.39 6.55 -0.41
CA ASN A 58 26.88 7.88 -0.70
C ASN A 58 27.98 8.85 -1.17
N GLY A 59 29.25 8.41 -1.23
CA GLY A 59 30.39 9.24 -1.61
C GLY A 59 30.60 10.45 -0.67
N GLY A 60 30.21 10.33 0.60
CA GLY A 60 30.26 11.40 1.57
C GLY A 60 29.22 12.51 1.36
N LYS A 61 28.24 12.30 0.46
CA LYS A 61 27.20 13.30 0.13
C LYS A 61 25.96 13.11 0.99
N ARG A 62 25.25 14.22 1.20
CA ARG A 62 23.91 14.17 1.79
C ARG A 62 22.93 13.54 0.80
N ILE A 63 22.23 12.52 1.25
CA ILE A 63 21.15 11.88 0.49
C ILE A 63 19.84 12.59 0.80
N VAL A 64 19.09 12.88 -0.26
CA VAL A 64 17.73 13.43 -0.22
C VAL A 64 16.80 12.44 -0.90
N SER A 65 15.84 11.92 -0.15
CA SER A 65 14.85 10.97 -0.64
C SER A 65 13.64 11.73 -1.18
N VAL A 66 13.38 11.61 -2.49
CA VAL A 66 12.21 12.20 -3.14
C VAL A 66 11.31 11.08 -3.65
N SER A 67 10.07 11.06 -3.18
CA SER A 67 9.06 10.08 -3.61
C SER A 67 8.12 10.71 -4.63
N ILE A 68 7.84 10.00 -5.72
CA ILE A 68 6.85 10.42 -6.73
C ILE A 68 5.63 9.55 -6.58
N MET A 69 4.50 10.17 -6.20
CA MET A 69 3.28 9.47 -5.81
C MET A 69 2.04 10.00 -6.54
N PRO A 70 1.01 9.18 -6.73
CA PRO A 70 -0.19 9.58 -7.47
C PRO A 70 -1.13 10.50 -6.69
N CYS A 71 -0.92 10.72 -5.37
CA CYS A 71 -1.85 11.49 -4.55
C CYS A 71 -1.15 12.39 -3.53
N THR A 72 -1.85 13.46 -3.12
CA THR A 72 -1.36 14.43 -2.12
C THR A 72 -1.31 13.87 -0.70
N ALA A 73 -2.12 12.87 -0.37
CA ALA A 73 -2.15 12.26 0.96
C ALA A 73 -0.79 11.66 1.38
N LYS A 74 0.04 11.28 0.41
CA LYS A 74 1.41 10.82 0.66
C LYS A 74 2.34 11.92 1.21
N LYS A 75 2.02 13.19 0.98
CA LYS A 75 2.73 14.32 1.59
C LYS A 75 2.47 14.42 3.08
N GLU A 76 1.24 14.12 3.52
CA GLU A 76 0.89 14.08 4.93
C GLU A 76 1.45 12.84 5.62
N GLU A 77 1.49 11.70 4.91
CA GLU A 77 2.04 10.46 5.44
C GLU A 77 3.47 10.61 5.95
N ILE A 78 4.33 11.34 5.21
CA ILE A 78 5.74 11.52 5.62
C ILE A 78 5.90 12.35 6.89
N LEU A 79 4.89 13.13 7.27
CA LEU A 79 4.91 13.98 8.47
C LEU A 79 4.45 13.22 9.72
N ARG A 80 3.89 12.04 9.57
CA ARG A 80 3.43 11.23 10.71
C ARG A 80 4.63 10.72 11.52
N PRO A 81 4.56 10.68 12.87
CA PRO A 81 5.65 10.23 13.74
C PRO A 81 6.17 8.82 13.38
N GLU A 82 5.25 7.91 13.01
CA GLU A 82 5.58 6.55 12.60
C GLU A 82 6.34 6.46 11.27
N SER A 83 6.40 7.55 10.49
CA SER A 83 7.13 7.64 9.21
C SER A 83 8.58 8.09 9.39
N SER A 84 9.13 7.90 10.57
CA SER A 84 10.50 8.25 10.90
C SER A 84 11.27 7.05 11.47
N THR A 85 12.56 7.00 11.20
CA THR A 85 13.50 6.03 11.77
C THR A 85 14.56 6.79 12.55
N ASN A 86 14.76 6.44 13.82
CA ASN A 86 15.69 7.14 14.72
C ASN A 86 15.47 8.66 14.78
N GLY A 87 14.19 9.10 14.78
CA GLY A 87 13.81 10.51 14.87
C GLY A 87 14.05 11.33 13.60
N LYS A 88 14.39 10.68 12.48
CA LYS A 88 14.55 11.32 11.17
C LYS A 88 13.50 10.77 10.20
N GLN A 89 12.86 11.66 9.44
CA GLN A 89 11.94 11.27 8.39
C GLN A 89 12.64 10.35 7.38
N ASP A 90 11.97 9.28 6.95
CA ASP A 90 12.53 8.32 6.00
C ASP A 90 12.45 8.84 4.55
N ILE A 91 11.47 9.69 4.25
CA ILE A 91 11.31 10.39 2.96
C ILE A 91 11.37 11.89 3.23
N ASP A 92 12.23 12.60 2.50
CA ASP A 92 12.39 14.06 2.67
C ASP A 92 11.29 14.84 1.95
N TYR A 93 10.92 14.43 0.72
CA TYR A 93 9.94 15.12 -0.11
C TYR A 93 9.03 14.14 -0.84
N VAL A 94 7.79 14.56 -1.08
CA VAL A 94 6.83 13.86 -1.95
C VAL A 94 6.38 14.81 -3.04
N LEU A 95 6.56 14.41 -4.27
CA LEU A 95 5.98 15.04 -5.45
C LEU A 95 4.81 14.21 -5.95
N THR A 96 3.72 14.85 -6.31
CA THR A 96 2.69 14.18 -7.09
C THR A 96 3.13 14.03 -8.54
N THR A 97 2.58 13.03 -9.24
CA THR A 97 2.84 12.85 -10.67
C THR A 97 2.54 14.13 -11.47
N THR A 98 1.46 14.84 -11.10
CA THR A 98 1.07 16.10 -11.74
C THR A 98 2.10 17.21 -11.49
N GLU A 99 2.63 17.31 -10.28
CA GLU A 99 3.69 18.27 -9.95
C GLU A 99 4.98 17.96 -10.72
N LEU A 100 5.38 16.70 -10.82
CA LEU A 100 6.53 16.30 -11.60
C LEU A 100 6.37 16.66 -13.09
N ILE A 101 5.22 16.36 -13.69
CA ILE A 101 4.91 16.75 -15.07
C ILE A 101 5.02 18.27 -15.24
N THR A 102 4.51 19.02 -14.27
CA THR A 102 4.59 20.49 -14.30
C THR A 102 6.03 20.98 -14.20
N MET A 103 6.86 20.36 -13.37
CA MET A 103 8.29 20.66 -13.28
C MET A 103 9.00 20.42 -14.62
N ILE A 104 8.80 19.25 -15.23
CA ILE A 104 9.38 18.90 -16.53
C ILE A 104 9.01 19.94 -17.60
N ARG A 105 7.72 20.28 -17.69
CA ARG A 105 7.24 21.29 -18.64
C ARG A 105 7.86 22.67 -18.42
N LYS A 106 7.94 23.11 -17.15
CA LYS A 106 8.52 24.43 -16.79
C LYS A 106 10.03 24.50 -16.98
N SER A 107 10.75 23.38 -16.88
CA SER A 107 12.20 23.34 -17.10
C SER A 107 12.58 23.38 -18.58
N GLY A 108 11.61 23.39 -19.51
CA GLY A 108 11.86 23.41 -20.94
C GLY A 108 12.40 22.10 -21.52
N VAL A 109 12.36 21.02 -20.74
CA VAL A 109 12.78 19.69 -21.20
C VAL A 109 11.79 19.19 -22.25
N ARG A 110 12.29 18.88 -23.44
CA ARG A 110 11.54 18.21 -24.49
C ARG A 110 11.69 16.71 -24.33
N PHE A 111 10.67 16.07 -23.84
CA PHE A 111 10.70 14.66 -23.48
C PHE A 111 11.02 13.75 -24.67
N GLU A 112 10.56 14.15 -25.87
CA GLU A 112 10.78 13.43 -27.14
C GLU A 112 12.26 13.40 -27.59
N ASN A 113 13.08 14.34 -27.08
CA ASN A 113 14.48 14.49 -27.45
C ASN A 113 15.44 13.89 -26.41
N LEU A 114 14.91 13.26 -25.36
CA LEU A 114 15.74 12.63 -24.34
C LEU A 114 16.29 11.29 -24.85
N GLU A 115 17.57 11.07 -24.62
CA GLU A 115 18.17 9.76 -24.84
C GLU A 115 17.64 8.76 -23.78
N ILE A 116 17.50 7.51 -24.19
CA ILE A 116 17.05 6.44 -23.29
C ILE A 116 18.23 6.03 -22.42
N GLU A 117 18.09 6.22 -21.13
CA GLU A 117 19.05 5.78 -20.13
C GLU A 117 18.43 4.71 -19.20
N ALA A 118 19.28 3.81 -18.68
CA ALA A 118 18.86 2.89 -17.64
C ALA A 118 18.79 3.63 -16.29
N SER A 119 17.79 3.31 -15.49
CA SER A 119 17.73 3.81 -14.11
C SER A 119 18.80 3.15 -13.24
N ASP A 120 19.33 3.89 -12.26
CA ASP A 120 20.15 3.32 -11.23
C ASP A 120 19.36 2.28 -10.42
N MET A 121 19.95 1.11 -10.24
CA MET A 121 19.30 0.00 -9.53
C MET A 121 20.19 -0.50 -8.39
N PRO A 122 20.36 0.30 -7.31
CA PRO A 122 21.25 -0.05 -6.20
C PRO A 122 20.80 -1.32 -5.46
N PHE A 123 19.53 -1.70 -5.60
CA PHE A 123 18.95 -2.91 -4.99
C PHE A 123 18.62 -4.01 -6.02
N GLY A 124 19.12 -3.88 -7.24
CA GLY A 124 18.85 -4.80 -8.34
C GLY A 124 17.48 -4.63 -8.99
N ILE A 125 17.07 -5.64 -9.76
CA ILE A 125 15.79 -5.61 -10.49
C ILE A 125 14.62 -5.78 -9.52
N GLY A 126 13.61 -4.95 -9.67
CA GLY A 126 12.37 -5.03 -8.89
C GLY A 126 11.65 -6.38 -9.06
N SER A 127 11.01 -6.85 -7.99
CA SER A 127 10.21 -8.07 -8.04
C SER A 127 8.89 -7.85 -8.80
N GLY A 128 8.29 -8.94 -9.29
CA GLY A 128 6.95 -8.90 -9.88
C GLY A 128 5.88 -8.34 -8.93
N ALA A 129 6.06 -8.50 -7.61
CA ALA A 129 5.21 -7.88 -6.60
C ALA A 129 5.29 -6.34 -6.64
N GLY A 130 6.50 -5.77 -6.86
CA GLY A 130 6.66 -4.32 -7.00
C GLY A 130 5.92 -3.76 -8.22
N VAL A 131 5.89 -4.52 -9.32
CA VAL A 131 5.15 -4.12 -10.53
C VAL A 131 3.64 -4.04 -10.28
N ILE A 132 3.06 -5.03 -9.59
CA ILE A 132 1.61 -5.05 -9.31
C ILE A 132 1.19 -4.05 -8.24
N PHE A 133 2.09 -3.45 -7.47
CA PHE A 133 1.76 -2.38 -6.52
C PHE A 133 1.13 -1.16 -7.20
N GLY A 134 1.45 -0.90 -8.47
CA GLY A 134 0.92 0.22 -9.23
C GLY A 134 -0.55 0.11 -9.63
N VAL A 135 -1.17 -1.06 -9.51
CA VAL A 135 -2.58 -1.27 -9.84
C VAL A 135 -3.46 -1.25 -8.60
N THR A 136 -4.73 -0.91 -8.78
CA THR A 136 -5.73 -0.95 -7.69
C THR A 136 -5.81 -2.36 -7.10
N GLY A 137 -5.62 -2.47 -5.79
CA GLY A 137 -5.57 -3.76 -5.10
C GLY A 137 -4.22 -4.49 -5.17
N GLY A 138 -3.24 -3.98 -5.91
CA GLY A 138 -1.97 -4.66 -6.17
C GLY A 138 -1.17 -5.03 -4.92
N VAL A 139 -1.14 -4.17 -3.89
CA VAL A 139 -0.44 -4.52 -2.63
C VAL A 139 -1.15 -5.68 -1.93
N THR A 140 -2.49 -5.71 -1.89
CA THR A 140 -3.24 -6.84 -1.32
C THR A 140 -2.98 -8.11 -2.13
N GLU A 141 -3.04 -8.01 -3.46
CA GLU A 141 -2.72 -9.13 -4.34
C GLU A 141 -1.31 -9.67 -4.07
N ALA A 142 -0.32 -8.80 -3.93
CA ALA A 142 1.06 -9.21 -3.60
C ALA A 142 1.15 -9.92 -2.25
N VAL A 143 0.46 -9.41 -1.22
CA VAL A 143 0.40 -10.06 0.10
C VAL A 143 -0.27 -11.43 0.01
N LEU A 144 -1.40 -11.53 -0.68
CA LEU A 144 -2.13 -12.79 -0.84
C LEU A 144 -1.31 -13.81 -1.64
N ARG A 145 -0.60 -13.38 -2.69
CA ARG A 145 0.33 -14.22 -3.43
C ARG A 145 1.44 -14.74 -2.52
N ARG A 146 2.01 -13.89 -1.67
CA ARG A 146 3.05 -14.29 -0.72
C ARG A 146 2.56 -15.29 0.33
N LEU A 147 1.34 -15.13 0.83
CA LEU A 147 0.73 -16.09 1.76
C LEU A 147 0.53 -17.47 1.12
N ARG A 148 0.38 -17.54 -0.20
CA ARG A 148 0.20 -18.76 -0.98
C ARG A 148 1.47 -19.32 -1.63
N GLU A 149 2.64 -18.72 -1.42
CA GLU A 149 3.91 -19.29 -1.89
C GLU A 149 4.10 -20.70 -1.34
N GLY A 150 3.77 -21.70 -2.12
CA GLY A 150 3.73 -23.12 -1.76
C GLY A 150 2.50 -23.85 -2.31
N HIS A 151 1.49 -23.12 -2.81
CA HIS A 151 0.28 -23.66 -3.38
C HIS A 151 0.13 -23.38 -4.89
N ASN A 152 -0.55 -24.27 -5.59
CA ASN A 152 -0.65 -24.39 -7.05
C ASN A 152 -0.94 -23.06 -7.79
N ARG A 153 -0.23 -22.82 -8.91
CA ARG A 153 -0.40 -21.65 -9.82
C ARG A 153 -1.83 -21.41 -10.30
N VAL A 154 -2.63 -22.46 -10.46
CA VAL A 154 -4.00 -22.40 -10.99
C VAL A 154 -4.96 -21.62 -10.10
N GLU A 155 -4.73 -21.62 -8.79
CA GLU A 155 -5.55 -20.84 -7.85
C GLU A 155 -5.16 -19.36 -7.76
N MET A 156 -3.99 -18.99 -8.24
CA MET A 156 -3.49 -17.60 -8.27
C MET A 156 -4.29 -16.71 -9.25
N ASP A 157 -4.85 -17.31 -10.31
CA ASP A 157 -5.66 -16.58 -11.28
C ASP A 157 -7.02 -16.14 -10.71
N LYS A 158 -7.50 -16.79 -9.67
CA LYS A 158 -8.72 -16.42 -8.95
C LYS A 158 -8.53 -15.18 -8.06
N ILE A 159 -7.28 -14.81 -7.73
CA ILE A 159 -6.95 -13.66 -6.86
C ILE A 159 -6.55 -12.43 -7.70
N LYS A 160 -6.85 -12.39 -8.98
CA LYS A 160 -6.61 -11.19 -9.78
C LYS A 160 -7.61 -10.11 -9.41
N PHE A 161 -7.16 -9.10 -8.68
CA PHE A 161 -7.92 -7.87 -8.41
C PHE A 161 -7.89 -6.87 -9.58
N SER A 162 -7.42 -7.27 -10.76
CA SER A 162 -7.46 -6.44 -11.96
C SER A 162 -8.92 -6.14 -12.31
N GLY A 163 -9.29 -4.86 -12.33
CA GLY A 163 -10.62 -4.42 -12.71
C GLY A 163 -11.50 -3.88 -11.58
N VAL A 164 -10.96 -3.63 -10.38
CA VAL A 164 -11.70 -2.97 -9.27
C VAL A 164 -12.10 -1.52 -9.61
N ARG A 165 -11.56 -0.94 -10.66
CA ARG A 165 -12.02 0.35 -11.23
C ARG A 165 -13.25 0.18 -12.13
N GLY A 166 -14.20 -0.68 -11.71
CA GLY A 166 -15.50 -0.79 -12.34
C GLY A 166 -16.53 0.11 -11.68
N GLU A 167 -17.75 0.11 -12.19
CA GLU A 167 -18.86 0.94 -11.71
C GLU A 167 -19.18 0.74 -10.22
N GLU A 168 -18.85 -0.40 -9.65
CA GLU A 168 -19.15 -0.73 -8.25
C GLU A 168 -18.01 -0.42 -7.26
N GLY A 169 -16.75 -0.25 -7.73
CA GLY A 169 -15.60 0.11 -6.87
C GLY A 169 -15.30 -0.86 -5.72
N LEU A 170 -15.92 -2.04 -5.70
CA LEU A 170 -15.75 -3.09 -4.69
C LEU A 170 -15.50 -4.43 -5.37
N LYS A 171 -14.54 -5.19 -4.88
CA LYS A 171 -14.32 -6.58 -5.26
C LYS A 171 -14.06 -7.41 -4.03
N GLU A 172 -14.80 -8.48 -3.89
CA GLU A 172 -14.66 -9.45 -2.81
C GLU A 172 -14.15 -10.78 -3.38
N VAL A 173 -13.29 -11.44 -2.62
CA VAL A 173 -12.78 -12.78 -2.96
C VAL A 173 -12.69 -13.63 -1.70
N GLU A 174 -12.86 -14.93 -1.89
CA GLU A 174 -12.69 -15.93 -0.84
C GLU A 174 -11.56 -16.88 -1.23
N PHE A 175 -10.78 -17.28 -0.24
CA PHE A 175 -9.72 -18.28 -0.43
C PHE A 175 -9.41 -19.01 0.86
N ASP A 176 -8.93 -20.23 0.74
CA ASP A 176 -8.51 -21.01 1.90
C ASP A 176 -7.06 -20.72 2.28
N TYR A 177 -6.85 -20.49 3.57
CA TYR A 177 -5.54 -20.32 4.17
C TYR A 177 -5.41 -21.15 5.44
N ASN A 178 -4.55 -22.16 5.43
CA ASN A 178 -4.33 -23.08 6.56
C ASN A 178 -5.63 -23.72 7.11
N GLY A 179 -6.55 -24.12 6.20
CA GLY A 179 -7.81 -24.75 6.58
C GLY A 179 -8.88 -23.79 7.09
N ARG A 180 -8.70 -22.48 6.90
CA ARG A 180 -9.67 -21.44 7.21
C ARG A 180 -10.03 -20.68 5.95
N THR A 181 -11.30 -20.39 5.75
CA THR A 181 -11.75 -19.53 4.66
C THR A 181 -11.53 -18.08 5.01
N ILE A 182 -10.73 -17.38 4.20
CA ILE A 182 -10.45 -15.95 4.33
C ILE A 182 -11.27 -15.19 3.30
N HIS A 183 -12.02 -14.20 3.75
CA HIS A 183 -12.72 -13.24 2.90
C HIS A 183 -11.87 -11.98 2.76
N ALA A 184 -11.57 -11.57 1.54
CA ALA A 184 -10.81 -10.35 1.28
C ALA A 184 -11.61 -9.42 0.37
N ALA A 185 -11.65 -8.14 0.74
CA ALA A 185 -12.29 -7.08 -0.04
C ALA A 185 -11.28 -6.03 -0.48
N VAL A 186 -11.40 -5.58 -1.72
CA VAL A 186 -10.67 -4.44 -2.26
C VAL A 186 -11.67 -3.37 -2.66
N VAL A 187 -11.48 -2.17 -2.14
CA VAL A 187 -12.41 -1.05 -2.32
C VAL A 187 -11.68 0.13 -2.94
N SER A 188 -12.30 0.75 -3.94
CA SER A 188 -11.83 1.98 -4.57
C SER A 188 -12.73 3.16 -4.18
N GLY A 189 -12.10 4.17 -3.56
CA GLY A 189 -12.79 5.39 -3.11
C GLY A 189 -13.34 5.31 -1.68
N LEU A 190 -13.25 6.44 -0.96
CA LEU A 190 -13.68 6.51 0.44
C LEU A 190 -15.19 6.37 0.64
N GLY A 191 -16.00 6.76 -0.37
CA GLY A 191 -17.45 6.55 -0.31
C GLY A 191 -17.83 5.07 -0.30
N ASN A 192 -17.19 4.26 -1.15
CA ASN A 192 -17.39 2.82 -1.17
C ASN A 192 -16.84 2.17 0.10
N ALA A 193 -15.75 2.73 0.64
CA ALA A 193 -15.21 2.33 1.93
C ALA A 193 -16.21 2.54 3.06
N ASP A 194 -16.82 3.72 3.12
CA ASP A 194 -17.86 4.05 4.11
C ASP A 194 -19.04 3.09 4.01
N ALA A 195 -19.51 2.82 2.80
CA ALA A 195 -20.60 1.87 2.57
C ALA A 195 -20.25 0.44 3.05
N LEU A 196 -19.05 -0.04 2.74
CA LEU A 196 -18.58 -1.34 3.22
C LEU A 196 -18.47 -1.40 4.75
N MET A 197 -17.95 -0.32 5.38
CA MET A 197 -17.80 -0.26 6.82
C MET A 197 -19.16 -0.27 7.53
N ARG A 198 -20.14 0.49 7.05
CA ARG A 198 -21.52 0.47 7.60
C ARG A 198 -22.17 -0.91 7.48
N ARG A 199 -22.01 -1.56 6.32
CA ARG A 199 -22.48 -2.94 6.13
C ARG A 199 -21.84 -3.90 7.14
N SER A 200 -20.55 -3.73 7.44
CA SER A 200 -19.84 -4.54 8.42
C SER A 200 -20.31 -4.25 9.86
N GLU A 201 -20.65 -3.02 10.20
CA GLU A 201 -21.19 -2.67 11.52
C GLU A 201 -22.59 -3.26 11.73
N GLU A 202 -23.46 -3.19 10.72
CA GLU A 202 -24.81 -3.77 10.76
C GLU A 202 -24.79 -5.30 10.94
N HIS A 203 -23.80 -5.97 10.36
CA HIS A 203 -23.63 -7.42 10.45
C HIS A 203 -22.75 -7.88 11.62
N THR A 204 -22.14 -6.97 12.41
CA THR A 204 -21.24 -7.36 13.51
C THR A 204 -21.98 -8.11 14.61
N SER A 205 -23.30 -7.96 14.75
CA SER A 205 -24.14 -8.76 15.63
C SER A 205 -24.34 -10.22 15.15
N GLU A 206 -24.22 -10.47 13.85
CA GLU A 206 -24.40 -11.80 13.24
C GLU A 206 -23.08 -12.50 12.90
N LEU A 207 -22.00 -11.73 12.65
CA LEU A 207 -20.71 -12.21 12.13
C LEU A 207 -19.72 -12.68 13.20
N GLN A 208 -20.04 -12.63 14.47
CA GLN A 208 -19.15 -13.13 15.54
C GLN A 208 -18.90 -14.64 15.49
N SER A 209 -19.55 -15.37 14.60
CA SER A 209 -19.50 -16.82 14.69
C SER A 209 -18.56 -17.54 13.74
N HIS A 210 -18.12 -17.04 12.58
CA HIS A 210 -17.31 -17.93 11.69
C HIS A 210 -16.45 -17.34 10.58
N HIS A 211 -16.27 -16.00 10.37
CA HIS A 211 -15.53 -15.55 9.21
C HIS A 211 -14.45 -14.50 9.48
N GLU A 212 -13.23 -14.77 9.02
CA GLU A 212 -12.09 -13.85 9.09
C GLU A 212 -12.09 -12.93 7.85
N HIS A 213 -12.17 -11.62 8.05
CA HIS A 213 -12.19 -10.65 6.97
C HIS A 213 -10.89 -9.87 6.86
N VAL A 214 -10.36 -9.74 5.66
CA VAL A 214 -9.26 -8.83 5.32
C VAL A 214 -9.79 -7.77 4.36
N CYS A 215 -9.89 -6.53 4.82
CA CYS A 215 -10.36 -5.41 4.00
C CYS A 215 -9.21 -4.51 3.57
N ARG A 216 -9.22 -4.06 2.33
CA ARG A 216 -8.34 -3.02 1.83
C ARG A 216 -9.10 -1.93 1.10
N LEU A 217 -8.67 -0.70 1.41
CA LEU A 217 -9.18 0.53 0.83
C LEU A 217 -8.06 1.27 0.10
N GLN A 218 -8.33 1.73 -1.09
CA GLN A 218 -7.38 2.45 -1.93
C GLN A 218 -8.03 3.69 -2.56
#